data_32cc7916c73349ccffe4db506c755531
#
_entry.id   32cc7916c73349ccffe4db506c755531
#
_cell.length_a   1.000
_cell.length_b   1.000
_cell.length_c   1.000
_cell.angle_alpha   90.00
_cell.angle_beta   90.00
_cell.angle_gamma   90.00
#
_symmetry.space_group_name_H-M   'P 1'
#
loop_
_entity.id
_entity.type
_entity.pdbx_description
1 polymer ?
#
loop_
_entity_poly.entity_id
_entity_poly.type
_entity_poly.pdbx_seq_one_letter_code
_entity_poly.pdbx_strand_id
1 'polypeptide(L)'
;MFQKNWQELIKPQKLKVEAGHDVGKSATIVAEPLERGFGLTLGNSLRRVLLSSLQGAAITSIQIEGVLHEFSSIAGVREDVTDIVLNVKQIALRMHAEGPKRLALRKQGPGEVTAADIGAIADVEVLNPELVICTLDEKVDFRMELTVATGKGYVPADRNRPEDAPIGLIPVDSLFSPVKKVSYKVENTREGQILDYDKLTLTVETNGAVTPDNAVAYAARILQDQLQVFINFEEPRERVAEEAKPDLAFNPVLLKKVDELELSVRSANCLKNDNIVYIGDLIQKTEGEMLRTPNFGRKSLNEIKAVLAEMGLHLGMEVPGWPPENIEDLAKRYEDQY
;
A
#
# COMPACT_ATOMS: atom_id res chain seq x y z
N MET A 1 -8.76 5.65 35.19
CA MET A 1 -7.43 6.28 35.27
C MET A 1 -6.43 5.57 34.35
N PHE A 2 -6.25 4.24 34.42
CA PHE A 2 -5.30 3.51 33.55
C PHE A 2 -5.69 3.43 32.07
N GLN A 3 -6.98 3.49 31.73
CA GLN A 3 -7.51 3.35 30.38
C GLN A 3 -7.19 4.52 29.43
N LYS A 4 -6.66 5.63 29.93
CA LYS A 4 -6.32 6.82 29.11
C LYS A 4 -4.82 7.05 28.97
N ASN A 5 -3.95 6.24 29.62
CA ASN A 5 -2.51 6.46 29.63
C ASN A 5 -1.88 6.58 28.23
N TRP A 6 -2.33 5.78 27.27
CA TRP A 6 -1.77 5.81 25.92
C TRP A 6 -2.36 6.92 25.04
N GLN A 7 -3.53 7.50 25.43
CA GLN A 7 -4.17 8.60 24.68
C GLN A 7 -3.50 9.95 24.96
N GLU A 8 -2.93 10.10 26.16
CA GLU A 8 -2.28 11.34 26.60
C GLU A 8 -0.82 11.43 26.12
N LEU A 9 -0.22 10.32 25.66
CA LEU A 9 1.14 10.30 25.14
C LEU A 9 1.25 11.10 23.84
N ILE A 10 2.28 11.94 23.78
CA ILE A 10 2.59 12.70 22.58
C ILE A 10 3.04 11.75 21.45
N LYS A 11 2.54 11.97 20.27
CA LYS A 11 2.90 11.22 19.06
C LYS A 11 2.97 12.16 17.85
N PRO A 12 3.88 11.90 16.91
CA PRO A 12 4.00 12.73 15.72
C PRO A 12 2.73 12.62 14.86
N GLN A 13 2.25 13.75 14.37
CA GLN A 13 1.09 13.79 13.47
C GLN A 13 1.47 13.30 12.07
N LYS A 14 2.70 13.53 11.64
CA LYS A 14 3.21 13.20 10.31
C LYS A 14 4.69 12.83 10.39
N LEU A 15 5.07 11.81 9.62
CA LEU A 15 6.48 11.49 9.40
C LEU A 15 7.04 12.42 8.32
N LYS A 16 8.26 12.93 8.52
CA LYS A 16 9.01 13.63 7.48
C LYS A 16 9.90 12.62 6.78
N VAL A 17 9.73 12.47 5.47
CA VAL A 17 10.54 11.57 4.65
C VAL A 17 11.41 12.42 3.74
N GLU A 18 12.71 12.31 3.92
CA GLU A 18 13.72 12.98 3.09
C GLU A 18 14.39 11.93 2.20
N ALA A 19 14.34 12.14 0.89
CA ALA A 19 15.01 11.25 -0.04
C ALA A 19 16.54 11.30 0.21
N GLY A 20 17.16 10.13 0.21
CA GLY A 20 18.61 10.00 0.32
C GLY A 20 19.32 10.19 -1.02
N HIS A 21 20.58 9.76 -1.07
CA HIS A 21 21.44 9.92 -2.24
C HIS A 21 20.91 9.16 -3.48
N ASP A 22 20.28 7.99 -3.27
CA ASP A 22 19.69 7.17 -4.33
C ASP A 22 18.17 7.19 -4.17
N VAL A 23 17.49 7.91 -5.06
CA VAL A 23 16.04 8.11 -5.01
C VAL A 23 15.34 6.76 -5.18
N GLY A 24 14.53 6.37 -4.20
CA GLY A 24 13.82 5.09 -4.19
C GLY A 24 14.56 3.94 -3.50
N LYS A 25 15.88 4.05 -3.27
CA LYS A 25 16.67 3.03 -2.54
C LYS A 25 17.17 3.51 -1.18
N SER A 26 17.24 4.81 -0.93
CA SER A 26 17.67 5.39 0.33
C SER A 26 16.74 6.51 0.77
N ALA A 27 16.35 6.54 2.04
CA ALA A 27 15.61 7.64 2.64
C ALA A 27 15.94 7.78 4.13
N THR A 28 15.77 9.02 4.61
CA THR A 28 15.82 9.38 6.02
C THR A 28 14.41 9.73 6.49
N ILE A 29 13.93 9.01 7.49
CA ILE A 29 12.59 9.17 8.06
C ILE A 29 12.73 9.76 9.45
N VAL A 30 12.10 10.91 9.68
CA VAL A 30 12.14 11.64 10.94
C VAL A 30 10.77 11.58 11.60
N ALA A 31 10.75 11.10 12.85
CA ALA A 31 9.58 11.07 13.72
C ALA A 31 9.85 12.01 14.92
N GLU A 32 9.11 13.10 14.98
CA GLU A 32 9.15 14.09 16.08
C GLU A 32 7.79 14.79 16.23
N PRO A 33 7.35 15.13 17.45
CA PRO A 33 7.92 14.74 18.74
C PRO A 33 7.48 13.33 19.17
N LEU A 34 8.32 12.63 19.91
CA LEU A 34 8.03 11.36 20.58
C LEU A 34 8.19 11.55 22.09
N GLU A 35 7.42 10.83 22.87
CA GLU A 35 7.59 10.77 24.32
C GLU A 35 9.00 10.29 24.67
N ARG A 36 9.57 10.81 25.76
CA ARG A 36 10.93 10.49 26.21
C ARG A 36 11.17 8.97 26.35
N GLY A 37 12.23 8.48 25.71
CA GLY A 37 12.61 7.06 25.67
C GLY A 37 11.99 6.26 24.52
N PHE A 38 10.90 6.75 23.90
CA PHE A 38 10.28 6.07 22.76
C PHE A 38 11.15 6.11 21.50
N GLY A 39 11.97 7.16 21.34
CA GLY A 39 12.91 7.23 20.22
C GLY A 39 13.84 6.02 20.17
N LEU A 40 14.44 5.64 21.31
CA LEU A 40 15.31 4.47 21.41
C LEU A 40 14.53 3.16 21.23
N THR A 41 13.38 3.03 21.89
CA THR A 41 12.55 1.82 21.84
C THR A 41 12.07 1.54 20.41
N LEU A 42 11.49 2.53 19.74
CA LEU A 42 10.99 2.39 18.38
C LEU A 42 12.13 2.23 17.37
N GLY A 43 13.19 3.03 17.50
CA GLY A 43 14.34 2.97 16.61
C GLY A 43 15.01 1.60 16.59
N ASN A 44 15.26 1.01 17.78
CA ASN A 44 15.84 -0.32 17.90
C ASN A 44 14.88 -1.42 17.39
N SER A 45 13.61 -1.35 17.76
CA SER A 45 12.60 -2.34 17.34
C SER A 45 12.41 -2.34 15.83
N LEU A 46 12.23 -1.16 15.22
CA LEU A 46 12.09 -1.01 13.78
C LEU A 46 13.34 -1.49 13.04
N ARG A 47 14.54 -1.10 13.50
CA ARG A 47 15.79 -1.56 12.90
C ARG A 47 15.88 -3.08 12.87
N ARG A 48 15.56 -3.75 13.96
CA ARG A 48 15.61 -5.22 14.05
C ARG A 48 14.63 -5.88 13.10
N VAL A 49 13.39 -5.41 13.06
CA VAL A 49 12.35 -5.98 12.19
C VAL A 49 12.65 -5.70 10.71
N LEU A 50 13.14 -4.50 10.37
CA LEU A 50 13.56 -4.15 9.01
C LEU A 50 14.64 -5.10 8.46
N LEU A 51 15.62 -5.48 9.29
CA LEU A 51 16.73 -6.34 8.86
C LEU A 51 16.38 -7.83 8.83
N SER A 52 15.43 -8.29 9.67
CA SER A 52 15.18 -9.72 9.87
C SER A 52 13.86 -10.25 9.34
N SER A 53 12.83 -9.42 9.24
CA SER A 53 11.46 -9.94 9.13
C SER A 53 10.78 -9.61 7.80
N LEU A 54 11.33 -8.68 7.03
CA LEU A 54 10.79 -8.36 5.71
C LEU A 54 11.07 -9.48 4.72
N GLN A 55 10.07 -9.81 3.92
CA GLN A 55 10.16 -10.79 2.86
C GLN A 55 10.80 -10.18 1.61
N GLY A 56 11.66 -10.94 0.95
CA GLY A 56 12.24 -10.58 -0.33
C GLY A 56 12.52 -11.81 -1.19
N ALA A 57 13.18 -11.61 -2.31
CA ALA A 57 13.58 -12.66 -3.25
C ALA A 57 15.10 -12.73 -3.36
N ALA A 58 15.63 -13.96 -3.47
CA ALA A 58 17.05 -14.19 -3.68
C ALA A 58 17.28 -15.49 -4.46
N ILE A 59 18.47 -15.64 -5.02
CA ILE A 59 18.92 -16.85 -5.68
C ILE A 59 19.32 -17.86 -4.61
N THR A 60 18.77 -19.06 -4.69
CA THR A 60 19.00 -20.16 -3.72
C THR A 60 19.96 -21.20 -4.24
N SER A 61 20.03 -21.40 -5.55
CA SER A 61 20.99 -22.31 -6.19
C SER A 61 21.26 -21.90 -7.61
N ILE A 62 22.43 -22.31 -8.11
CA ILE A 62 22.81 -22.18 -9.51
C ILE A 62 23.25 -23.54 -10.05
N GLN A 63 23.14 -23.69 -11.35
CA GLN A 63 23.69 -24.82 -12.08
C GLN A 63 24.34 -24.31 -13.38
N ILE A 64 25.62 -24.59 -13.55
CA ILE A 64 26.41 -24.16 -14.74
C ILE A 64 26.72 -25.39 -15.54
N GLU A 65 26.54 -25.33 -16.86
CA GLU A 65 26.82 -26.45 -17.76
C GLU A 65 28.30 -26.80 -17.70
N GLY A 66 28.61 -28.07 -17.47
CA GLY A 66 30.00 -28.58 -17.36
C GLY A 66 30.68 -28.36 -16.01
N VAL A 67 29.99 -27.79 -15.01
CA VAL A 67 30.53 -27.57 -13.67
C VAL A 67 29.87 -28.51 -12.66
N LEU A 68 30.70 -29.14 -11.81
CA LEU A 68 30.23 -30.10 -10.81
C LEU A 68 30.21 -29.55 -9.39
N HIS A 69 31.06 -28.58 -9.07
CA HIS A 69 31.17 -27.97 -7.74
C HIS A 69 31.73 -26.54 -7.82
N GLU A 70 31.59 -25.78 -6.78
CA GLU A 70 31.96 -24.36 -6.68
C GLU A 70 33.47 -24.07 -6.79
N PHE A 71 34.31 -25.06 -6.54
CA PHE A 71 35.77 -24.90 -6.58
C PHE A 71 36.38 -25.29 -7.97
N SER A 72 35.62 -25.13 -9.02
CA SER A 72 36.04 -25.38 -10.39
C SER A 72 36.33 -24.10 -11.15
N SER A 73 37.11 -24.19 -12.21
CA SER A 73 37.27 -23.16 -13.21
C SER A 73 36.60 -23.57 -14.51
N ILE A 74 36.15 -22.60 -15.30
CA ILE A 74 35.49 -22.82 -16.57
C ILE A 74 36.45 -22.36 -17.70
N ALA A 75 36.73 -23.24 -18.65
CA ALA A 75 37.59 -22.89 -19.76
C ALA A 75 37.02 -21.73 -20.59
N GLY A 76 37.81 -20.66 -20.75
CA GLY A 76 37.38 -19.44 -21.46
C GLY A 76 36.46 -18.51 -20.69
N VAL A 77 36.34 -18.70 -19.38
CA VAL A 77 35.76 -17.74 -18.44
C VAL A 77 36.88 -17.26 -17.55
N ARG A 78 36.94 -15.94 -17.35
CA ARG A 78 38.02 -15.30 -16.60
C ARG A 78 37.91 -15.52 -15.10
N GLU A 79 36.69 -15.47 -14.60
CA GLU A 79 36.35 -15.61 -13.16
C GLU A 79 36.19 -17.10 -12.82
N ASP A 80 36.59 -17.48 -11.61
CA ASP A 80 36.29 -18.79 -11.04
C ASP A 80 34.82 -18.93 -10.67
N VAL A 81 34.32 -20.18 -10.57
CA VAL A 81 32.94 -20.44 -10.18
C VAL A 81 32.62 -19.83 -8.83
N THR A 82 33.57 -19.77 -7.89
CA THR A 82 33.38 -19.10 -6.58
C THR A 82 33.12 -17.61 -6.77
N ASP A 83 33.87 -16.92 -7.65
CA ASP A 83 33.65 -15.50 -7.95
C ASP A 83 32.27 -15.28 -8.62
N ILE A 84 31.90 -16.18 -9.55
CA ILE A 84 30.57 -16.16 -10.18
C ILE A 84 29.49 -16.27 -9.12
N VAL A 85 29.58 -17.17 -8.12
CA VAL A 85 28.64 -17.32 -7.02
C VAL A 85 28.57 -16.04 -6.20
N LEU A 86 29.70 -15.41 -5.89
CA LEU A 86 29.76 -14.15 -5.14
C LEU A 86 29.10 -12.99 -5.89
N ASN A 87 29.23 -12.94 -7.21
CA ASN A 87 28.57 -11.94 -8.04
C ASN A 87 27.06 -12.22 -8.15
N VAL A 88 26.66 -13.47 -8.34
CA VAL A 88 25.25 -13.89 -8.39
C VAL A 88 24.50 -13.53 -7.09
N LYS A 89 25.13 -13.65 -5.93
CA LYS A 89 24.54 -13.24 -4.63
C LYS A 89 24.19 -11.75 -4.55
N GLN A 90 24.83 -10.91 -5.37
CA GLN A 90 24.60 -9.46 -5.38
C GLN A 90 23.45 -9.07 -6.29
N ILE A 91 22.89 -10.01 -7.06
CA ILE A 91 21.74 -9.74 -7.94
C ILE A 91 20.51 -9.41 -7.07
N ALA A 92 20.00 -8.20 -7.26
CA ALA A 92 18.78 -7.74 -6.60
C ALA A 92 17.56 -8.13 -7.42
N LEU A 93 16.64 -8.85 -6.81
CA LEU A 93 15.46 -9.40 -7.46
C LEU A 93 14.18 -8.93 -6.78
N ARG A 94 13.13 -8.74 -7.59
CA ARG A 94 11.75 -8.63 -7.13
C ARG A 94 10.94 -9.77 -7.72
N MET A 95 10.18 -10.45 -6.91
CA MET A 95 9.36 -11.59 -7.32
C MET A 95 7.89 -11.32 -7.02
N HIS A 96 7.03 -11.57 -8.01
CA HIS A 96 5.58 -11.32 -7.92
C HIS A 96 4.76 -12.60 -7.72
N ALA A 97 5.40 -13.78 -7.81
CA ALA A 97 4.76 -15.07 -7.65
C ALA A 97 5.30 -15.83 -6.44
N GLU A 98 4.50 -16.74 -5.90
CA GLU A 98 4.91 -17.65 -4.84
C GLU A 98 5.64 -18.88 -5.39
N GLY A 99 6.50 -19.46 -4.58
CA GLY A 99 7.25 -20.66 -4.88
C GLY A 99 8.53 -20.43 -5.70
N PRO A 100 9.41 -21.44 -5.81
CA PRO A 100 10.67 -21.31 -6.52
C PRO A 100 10.45 -21.18 -8.04
N LYS A 101 11.23 -20.31 -8.68
CA LYS A 101 11.26 -20.11 -10.14
C LYS A 101 12.65 -20.38 -10.67
N ARG A 102 12.74 -20.95 -11.88
CA ARG A 102 13.99 -21.16 -12.57
C ARG A 102 14.16 -20.12 -13.65
N LEU A 103 15.33 -19.47 -13.67
CA LEU A 103 15.76 -18.51 -14.67
C LEU A 103 16.91 -19.13 -15.47
N ALA A 104 16.91 -18.93 -16.76
CA ALA A 104 18.01 -19.36 -17.63
C ALA A 104 18.82 -18.14 -18.08
N LEU A 105 20.12 -18.25 -17.98
CA LEU A 105 21.08 -17.29 -18.54
C LEU A 105 21.89 -18.00 -19.64
N ARG A 106 21.93 -17.39 -20.80
CA ARG A 106 22.72 -17.91 -21.94
C ARG A 106 23.37 -16.76 -22.68
N LYS A 107 24.71 -16.85 -22.84
CA LYS A 107 25.48 -15.86 -23.60
C LYS A 107 26.65 -16.50 -24.33
N GLN A 108 26.90 -16.03 -25.53
CA GLN A 108 28.07 -16.40 -26.32
C GLN A 108 29.12 -15.29 -26.27
N GLY A 109 30.35 -15.68 -25.97
CA GLY A 109 31.48 -14.76 -25.94
C GLY A 109 31.91 -14.25 -27.33
N PRO A 110 32.82 -13.27 -27.35
CA PRO A 110 33.47 -12.64 -26.20
C PRO A 110 32.62 -11.51 -25.57
N GLY A 111 32.82 -11.27 -24.32
CA GLY A 111 32.23 -10.12 -23.59
C GLY A 111 31.80 -10.39 -22.16
N GLU A 112 31.31 -9.37 -21.51
CA GLU A 112 30.82 -9.45 -20.13
C GLU A 112 29.42 -10.05 -20.09
N VAL A 113 29.21 -10.99 -19.19
CA VAL A 113 27.88 -11.52 -18.82
C VAL A 113 27.33 -10.68 -17.72
N THR A 114 26.19 -10.07 -17.93
CA THR A 114 25.54 -9.20 -16.94
C THR A 114 24.23 -9.79 -16.45
N ALA A 115 23.69 -9.25 -15.37
CA ALA A 115 22.39 -9.66 -14.87
C ALA A 115 21.24 -9.37 -15.86
N ALA A 116 21.44 -8.46 -16.83
CA ALA A 116 20.51 -8.23 -17.94
C ALA A 116 20.38 -9.42 -18.90
N ASP A 117 21.40 -10.28 -18.98
CA ASP A 117 21.39 -11.47 -19.85
C ASP A 117 20.55 -12.61 -19.26
N ILE A 118 20.04 -12.47 -18.03
CA ILE A 118 19.11 -13.41 -17.43
C ILE A 118 17.77 -13.33 -18.18
N GLY A 119 17.30 -14.48 -18.66
CA GLY A 119 16.04 -14.56 -19.40
C GLY A 119 14.88 -13.98 -18.60
N ALA A 120 14.18 -13.03 -19.19
CA ALA A 120 13.04 -12.38 -18.57
C ALA A 120 11.88 -13.36 -18.36
N ILE A 121 11.40 -13.46 -17.13
CA ILE A 121 10.14 -14.15 -16.79
C ILE A 121 9.22 -13.11 -16.18
N ALA A 122 7.93 -13.13 -16.53
CA ALA A 122 6.94 -12.17 -16.08
C ALA A 122 6.85 -12.03 -14.54
N ASP A 123 7.21 -13.10 -13.83
CA ASP A 123 7.11 -13.18 -12.36
C ASP A 123 8.36 -12.65 -11.61
N VAL A 124 9.49 -12.41 -12.30
CA VAL A 124 10.78 -12.04 -11.68
C VAL A 124 11.40 -10.86 -12.42
N GLU A 125 11.69 -9.82 -11.68
CA GLU A 125 12.33 -8.58 -12.17
C GLU A 125 13.73 -8.46 -11.58
N VAL A 126 14.73 -8.19 -12.44
CA VAL A 126 16.11 -7.88 -12.04
C VAL A 126 16.25 -6.38 -11.86
N LEU A 127 16.67 -5.94 -10.67
CA LEU A 127 16.72 -4.53 -10.28
C LEU A 127 18.07 -3.86 -10.49
N ASN A 128 19.14 -4.66 -10.77
CA ASN A 128 20.49 -4.20 -11.08
C ASN A 128 21.05 -4.92 -12.31
N PRO A 129 20.44 -4.67 -13.49
CA PRO A 129 20.79 -5.36 -14.73
C PRO A 129 22.25 -5.14 -15.18
N GLU A 130 22.89 -4.07 -14.74
CA GLU A 130 24.27 -3.69 -15.04
C GLU A 130 25.33 -4.52 -14.29
N LEU A 131 24.92 -5.31 -13.30
CA LEU A 131 25.84 -6.12 -12.51
C LEU A 131 26.53 -7.17 -13.38
N VAL A 132 27.86 -7.13 -13.44
CA VAL A 132 28.68 -8.11 -14.16
C VAL A 132 28.76 -9.40 -13.33
N ILE A 133 28.44 -10.52 -13.95
CA ILE A 133 28.51 -11.87 -13.36
C ILE A 133 29.85 -12.53 -13.66
N CYS A 134 30.26 -12.54 -14.95
CA CYS A 134 31.54 -13.04 -15.39
C CYS A 134 31.91 -12.46 -16.78
N THR A 135 33.16 -12.71 -17.21
CA THR A 135 33.70 -12.26 -18.48
C THR A 135 34.06 -13.48 -19.33
N LEU A 136 33.58 -13.53 -20.56
CA LEU A 136 33.81 -14.62 -21.49
C LEU A 136 34.89 -14.26 -22.51
N ASP A 137 35.78 -15.21 -22.79
CA ASP A 137 36.69 -15.15 -23.90
C ASP A 137 36.01 -15.54 -25.24
N GLU A 138 36.78 -15.50 -26.35
CA GLU A 138 36.26 -15.87 -27.67
C GLU A 138 35.75 -17.33 -27.71
N LYS A 139 34.58 -17.52 -28.34
CA LYS A 139 33.97 -18.83 -28.65
C LYS A 139 33.45 -19.65 -27.47
N VAL A 140 33.20 -19.05 -26.35
CA VAL A 140 32.56 -19.71 -25.20
C VAL A 140 31.04 -19.56 -25.27
N ASP A 141 30.29 -20.67 -25.19
CA ASP A 141 28.83 -20.68 -24.99
C ASP A 141 28.57 -20.93 -23.48
N PHE A 142 28.28 -19.87 -22.76
CA PHE A 142 28.03 -19.91 -21.30
C PHE A 142 26.54 -20.11 -21.02
N ARG A 143 26.24 -21.13 -20.24
CA ARG A 143 24.86 -21.46 -19.84
C ARG A 143 24.77 -21.69 -18.34
N MET A 144 23.86 -21.02 -17.71
CA MET A 144 23.60 -21.13 -16.28
C MET A 144 22.09 -21.11 -16.00
N GLU A 145 21.64 -22.01 -15.15
CA GLU A 145 20.32 -21.97 -14.58
C GLU A 145 20.41 -21.43 -13.16
N LEU A 146 19.49 -20.52 -12.80
CA LEU A 146 19.40 -19.93 -11.46
C LEU A 146 18.04 -20.28 -10.88
N THR A 147 18.01 -20.76 -9.65
CA THR A 147 16.76 -20.95 -8.91
C THR A 147 16.56 -19.78 -7.96
N VAL A 148 15.43 -19.11 -8.08
CA VAL A 148 15.06 -17.97 -7.26
C VAL A 148 13.90 -18.38 -6.36
N ALA A 149 13.92 -17.95 -5.11
CA ALA A 149 12.83 -18.18 -4.17
C ALA A 149 12.55 -16.92 -3.34
N THR A 150 11.41 -16.90 -2.68
CA THR A 150 11.05 -15.89 -1.69
C THR A 150 11.37 -16.40 -0.28
N GLY A 151 11.83 -15.51 0.59
CA GLY A 151 12.17 -15.86 1.96
C GLY A 151 12.33 -14.62 2.85
N LYS A 152 12.85 -14.84 4.06
CA LYS A 152 13.11 -13.80 5.05
C LYS A 152 14.51 -13.92 5.61
N GLY A 153 15.16 -12.79 5.87
CA GLY A 153 16.47 -12.72 6.49
C GLY A 153 17.57 -13.40 5.66
N TYR A 154 18.44 -14.16 6.31
CA TYR A 154 19.55 -14.86 5.71
C TYR A 154 19.39 -16.37 5.87
N VAL A 155 19.59 -17.10 4.77
CA VAL A 155 19.55 -18.57 4.75
C VAL A 155 20.88 -19.08 4.20
N PRO A 156 21.64 -19.89 4.97
CA PRO A 156 22.90 -20.46 4.51
C PRO A 156 22.70 -21.50 3.41
N ALA A 157 23.70 -21.67 2.54
CA ALA A 157 23.66 -22.55 1.38
C ALA A 157 23.26 -24.00 1.72
N ASP A 158 23.71 -24.53 2.86
CA ASP A 158 23.38 -25.89 3.29
C ASP A 158 21.88 -26.13 3.43
N ARG A 159 21.12 -25.11 3.86
CA ARG A 159 19.65 -25.16 3.97
C ARG A 159 18.93 -25.00 2.64
N ASN A 160 19.60 -24.41 1.65
CA ASN A 160 19.06 -24.25 0.30
C ASN A 160 19.28 -25.49 -0.57
N ARG A 161 20.05 -26.47 -0.08
CA ARG A 161 20.31 -27.72 -0.80
C ARG A 161 19.10 -28.66 -0.68
N PRO A 162 18.40 -29.03 -1.77
CA PRO A 162 17.35 -30.02 -1.73
C PRO A 162 17.93 -31.41 -1.41
N GLU A 163 17.13 -32.28 -0.79
CA GLU A 163 17.56 -33.66 -0.50
C GLU A 163 17.89 -34.44 -1.76
N ASP A 164 17.13 -34.22 -2.85
CA ASP A 164 17.33 -34.80 -4.17
C ASP A 164 18.08 -33.88 -5.12
N ALA A 165 19.14 -33.19 -4.64
CA ALA A 165 19.89 -32.26 -5.47
C ALA A 165 20.54 -32.97 -6.66
N PRO A 166 20.32 -32.50 -7.91
CA PRO A 166 20.99 -33.05 -9.08
C PRO A 166 22.52 -32.79 -9.01
N ILE A 167 23.27 -33.64 -9.66
CA ILE A 167 24.72 -33.47 -9.78
C ILE A 167 25.00 -32.13 -10.48
N GLY A 168 25.94 -31.34 -9.92
CA GLY A 168 26.31 -30.03 -10.46
C GLY A 168 25.42 -28.87 -9.96
N LEU A 169 24.45 -29.13 -9.10
CA LEU A 169 23.71 -28.05 -8.42
C LEU A 169 24.58 -27.47 -7.31
N ILE A 170 24.84 -26.19 -7.40
CA ILE A 170 25.62 -25.42 -6.41
C ILE A 170 24.62 -24.59 -5.58
N PRO A 171 24.42 -24.93 -4.30
CA PRO A 171 23.58 -24.15 -3.42
C PRO A 171 24.27 -22.83 -3.09
N VAL A 172 23.49 -21.75 -3.03
CA VAL A 172 23.96 -20.39 -2.74
C VAL A 172 23.31 -19.91 -1.45
N ASP A 173 24.10 -19.29 -0.57
CA ASP A 173 23.54 -18.62 0.60
C ASP A 173 22.78 -17.38 0.18
N SER A 174 21.56 -17.26 0.67
CA SER A 174 20.59 -16.30 0.19
C SER A 174 20.29 -15.22 1.21
N LEU A 175 20.51 -13.95 0.81
CA LEU A 175 20.11 -12.80 1.58
C LEU A 175 18.75 -12.31 1.04
N PHE A 176 17.66 -12.75 1.66
CA PHE A 176 16.31 -12.40 1.24
C PHE A 176 15.88 -11.00 1.65
N SER A 177 16.49 -10.44 2.72
CA SER A 177 16.10 -9.12 3.19
C SER A 177 16.26 -8.06 2.09
N PRO A 178 15.19 -7.31 1.74
CA PRO A 178 15.29 -6.22 0.78
C PRO A 178 16.00 -4.99 1.37
N VAL A 179 16.20 -4.96 2.69
CA VAL A 179 16.86 -3.86 3.40
C VAL A 179 18.35 -4.20 3.58
N LYS A 180 19.21 -3.35 3.04
CA LYS A 180 20.67 -3.49 3.09
C LYS A 180 21.26 -2.92 4.37
N LYS A 181 20.78 -1.72 4.76
CA LYS A 181 21.33 -1.00 5.90
C LYS A 181 20.27 -0.19 6.62
N VAL A 182 20.32 -0.18 7.95
CA VAL A 182 19.48 0.63 8.80
C VAL A 182 20.34 1.26 9.88
N SER A 183 20.30 2.57 9.99
CA SER A 183 20.87 3.33 11.10
C SER A 183 19.81 4.24 11.70
N TYR A 184 19.90 4.48 13.00
CA TYR A 184 19.03 5.44 13.67
C TYR A 184 19.80 6.31 14.63
N LYS A 185 19.30 7.53 14.84
CA LYS A 185 19.80 8.52 15.80
C LYS A 185 18.63 9.04 16.61
N VAL A 186 18.84 9.20 17.89
CA VAL A 186 17.85 9.79 18.79
C VAL A 186 18.45 11.09 19.35
N GLU A 187 17.72 12.17 19.23
CA GLU A 187 18.08 13.50 19.70
C GLU A 187 16.92 14.08 20.51
N ASN A 188 17.22 15.02 21.41
CA ASN A 188 16.17 15.74 22.09
C ASN A 188 15.54 16.77 21.15
N THR A 189 14.23 16.94 21.26
CA THR A 189 13.48 17.95 20.54
C THR A 189 12.60 18.75 21.48
N ARG A 190 12.16 19.92 21.01
CA ARG A 190 11.32 20.84 21.78
C ARG A 190 9.89 20.82 21.23
N GLU A 191 8.94 20.69 22.12
CA GLU A 191 7.53 20.94 21.82
C GLU A 191 6.95 21.95 22.82
N GLY A 192 6.58 23.13 22.33
CA GLY A 192 6.16 24.23 23.15
C GLY A 192 7.25 24.70 24.14
N GLN A 193 6.97 24.60 25.45
CA GLN A 193 7.89 24.97 26.54
C GLN A 193 8.73 23.77 27.04
N ILE A 194 8.46 22.55 26.60
CA ILE A 194 9.09 21.31 27.08
C ILE A 194 10.19 20.89 26.11
N LEU A 195 11.37 20.59 26.65
CA LEU A 195 12.59 20.25 25.89
C LEU A 195 12.93 18.74 25.94
N ASP A 196 12.11 17.93 26.59
CA ASP A 196 12.43 16.55 26.99
C ASP A 196 11.79 15.49 26.04
N TYR A 197 11.39 15.87 24.84
CA TYR A 197 10.87 14.95 23.85
C TYR A 197 11.97 14.38 22.97
N ASP A 198 11.75 13.15 22.46
CA ASP A 198 12.66 12.50 21.54
C ASP A 198 12.34 12.86 20.08
N LYS A 199 13.40 13.02 19.30
CA LYS A 199 13.39 13.03 17.84
C LYS A 199 14.11 11.78 17.34
N LEU A 200 13.41 10.90 16.66
CA LEU A 200 13.99 9.73 16.02
C LEU A 200 14.26 10.04 14.54
N THR A 201 15.50 9.91 14.13
CA THR A 201 15.95 9.96 12.74
C THR A 201 16.37 8.56 12.32
N LEU A 202 15.67 7.95 11.37
CA LEU A 202 15.90 6.60 10.88
C LEU A 202 16.34 6.65 9.41
N THR A 203 17.55 6.20 9.11
CA THR A 203 18.06 6.12 7.73
C THR A 203 18.01 4.67 7.27
N VAL A 204 17.34 4.43 6.14
CA VAL A 204 17.10 3.10 5.57
C VAL A 204 17.61 3.05 4.14
N GLU A 205 18.41 2.03 3.83
CA GLU A 205 18.88 1.72 2.48
C GLU A 205 18.34 0.34 2.07
N THR A 206 17.72 0.27 0.89
CA THR A 206 17.14 -0.94 0.31
C THR A 206 17.87 -1.37 -0.95
N ASN A 207 17.56 -2.55 -1.45
CA ASN A 207 18.05 -3.03 -2.75
C ASN A 207 17.20 -2.53 -3.95
N GLY A 208 16.09 -1.80 -3.69
CA GLY A 208 15.15 -1.32 -4.69
C GLY A 208 13.91 -2.21 -4.86
N ALA A 209 13.86 -3.40 -4.24
CA ALA A 209 12.67 -4.25 -4.28
C ALA A 209 11.48 -3.62 -3.53
N VAL A 210 11.78 -2.84 -2.51
CA VAL A 210 10.80 -2.06 -1.73
C VAL A 210 11.36 -0.66 -1.50
N THR A 211 10.52 0.35 -1.49
CA THR A 211 10.94 1.71 -1.13
C THR A 211 11.16 1.82 0.38
N PRO A 212 12.09 2.67 0.85
CA PRO A 212 12.43 2.77 2.28
C PRO A 212 11.23 3.11 3.17
N ASP A 213 10.35 4.00 2.71
CA ASP A 213 9.10 4.38 3.39
C ASP A 213 8.14 3.19 3.57
N ASN A 214 7.90 2.43 2.49
CA ASN A 214 7.09 1.23 2.54
C ASN A 214 7.74 0.14 3.42
N ALA A 215 9.07 -0.01 3.38
CA ALA A 215 9.77 -0.95 4.24
C ALA A 215 9.51 -0.64 5.73
N VAL A 216 9.59 0.65 6.12
CA VAL A 216 9.30 1.08 7.50
C VAL A 216 7.82 0.86 7.85
N ALA A 217 6.90 1.14 6.92
CA ALA A 217 5.48 0.90 7.13
C ALA A 217 5.18 -0.59 7.38
N TYR A 218 5.76 -1.50 6.57
CA TYR A 218 5.63 -2.95 6.80
C TYR A 218 6.25 -3.41 8.12
N ALA A 219 7.42 -2.88 8.47
CA ALA A 219 8.07 -3.20 9.75
C ALA A 219 7.23 -2.74 10.95
N ALA A 220 6.65 -1.55 10.88
CA ALA A 220 5.75 -1.02 11.90
C ALA A 220 4.47 -1.88 12.02
N ARG A 221 3.91 -2.31 10.89
CA ARG A 221 2.74 -3.20 10.87
C ARG A 221 3.04 -4.55 11.51
N ILE A 222 4.19 -5.16 11.20
CA ILE A 222 4.63 -6.41 11.82
C ILE A 222 4.75 -6.25 13.33
N LEU A 223 5.36 -5.15 13.81
CA LEU A 223 5.47 -4.87 15.25
C LEU A 223 4.09 -4.71 15.90
N GLN A 224 3.19 -3.98 15.27
CA GLN A 224 1.83 -3.80 15.75
C GLN A 224 1.10 -5.12 15.90
N ASP A 225 1.16 -5.99 14.89
CA ASP A 225 0.50 -7.30 14.91
C ASP A 225 1.09 -8.22 16.00
N GLN A 226 2.41 -8.19 16.18
CA GLN A 226 3.06 -8.98 17.23
C GLN A 226 2.75 -8.47 18.65
N LEU A 227 2.58 -7.17 18.82
CA LEU A 227 2.23 -6.57 20.11
C LEU A 227 0.75 -6.77 20.47
N GLN A 228 -0.11 -6.99 19.49
CA GLN A 228 -1.55 -7.14 19.71
C GLN A 228 -1.90 -8.31 20.65
N VAL A 229 -1.10 -9.40 20.63
CA VAL A 229 -1.27 -10.56 21.52
C VAL A 229 -1.11 -10.20 23.01
N PHE A 230 -0.37 -9.13 23.31
CA PHE A 230 -0.15 -8.68 24.68
C PHE A 230 -1.26 -7.76 25.21
N ILE A 231 -2.18 -7.34 24.33
CA ILE A 231 -3.34 -6.51 24.69
C ILE A 231 -4.46 -7.48 25.10
N ASN A 232 -4.74 -7.57 26.41
CA ASN A 232 -5.71 -8.52 26.98
C ASN A 232 -7.04 -7.86 27.37
N PHE A 233 -7.25 -6.61 27.00
CA PHE A 233 -8.48 -5.86 27.24
C PHE A 233 -9.12 -5.44 25.92
N GLU A 234 -10.44 -5.41 25.90
CA GLU A 234 -11.17 -4.81 24.78
C GLU A 234 -10.96 -3.30 24.85
N GLU A 235 -10.29 -2.73 23.86
CA GLU A 235 -10.30 -1.30 23.68
C GLU A 235 -11.78 -0.89 23.50
N PRO A 236 -12.30 0.06 24.31
CA PRO A 236 -13.56 0.67 23.96
C PRO A 236 -13.33 1.19 22.55
N ARG A 237 -13.96 0.56 21.56
CA ARG A 237 -13.98 1.09 20.19
C ARG A 237 -14.42 2.54 20.39
N GLU A 238 -13.45 3.47 20.28
CA GLU A 238 -13.84 4.82 19.94
C GLU A 238 -14.70 4.58 18.71
N ARG A 239 -16.00 4.74 18.89
CA ARG A 239 -16.83 5.01 17.74
C ARG A 239 -16.05 6.15 17.11
N VAL A 240 -15.30 5.83 16.02
CA VAL A 240 -14.97 6.83 15.02
C VAL A 240 -16.28 7.55 14.94
N ALA A 241 -16.31 8.79 15.43
CA ALA A 241 -17.50 9.58 15.33
C ALA A 241 -17.77 9.48 13.82
N GLU A 242 -18.67 8.55 13.46
CA GLU A 242 -19.42 8.70 12.23
C GLU A 242 -19.82 10.13 12.41
N GLU A 243 -19.22 11.02 11.63
CA GLU A 243 -19.52 12.45 11.64
C GLU A 243 -20.99 12.49 11.82
N ALA A 244 -21.45 12.94 13.01
CA ALA A 244 -22.77 12.65 13.50
C ALA A 244 -23.67 13.01 12.33
N LYS A 245 -24.24 11.98 11.67
CA LYS A 245 -25.19 12.22 10.60
C LYS A 245 -26.13 13.17 11.27
N PRO A 246 -26.22 14.42 10.83
CA PRO A 246 -27.05 15.38 11.50
C PRO A 246 -28.37 14.64 11.71
N ASP A 247 -28.85 14.53 12.93
CA ASP A 247 -30.11 13.87 13.27
C ASP A 247 -31.19 14.67 12.51
N LEU A 248 -31.24 14.37 11.19
CA LEU A 248 -32.22 14.98 10.31
C LEU A 248 -33.54 14.38 10.74
N ALA A 249 -34.42 15.22 11.25
CA ALA A 249 -35.77 14.84 11.62
C ALA A 249 -36.57 14.28 10.42
N PHE A 250 -35.94 14.17 9.25
CA PHE A 250 -36.53 13.75 7.98
C PHE A 250 -35.56 12.87 7.18
N ASN A 251 -36.12 12.12 6.22
CA ASN A 251 -35.35 11.22 5.35
C ASN A 251 -34.36 12.02 4.44
N PRO A 252 -33.05 11.69 4.41
CA PRO A 252 -32.06 12.34 3.54
C PRO A 252 -32.42 12.40 2.05
N VAL A 253 -33.19 11.46 1.56
CA VAL A 253 -33.67 11.41 0.17
C VAL A 253 -34.45 12.69 -0.21
N LEU A 254 -35.03 13.40 0.76
CA LEU A 254 -35.76 14.63 0.53
C LEU A 254 -34.88 15.83 0.14
N LEU A 255 -33.58 15.76 0.40
CA LEU A 255 -32.57 16.76 0.01
C LEU A 255 -32.13 16.63 -1.46
N LYS A 256 -32.50 15.54 -2.14
CA LYS A 256 -32.19 15.38 -3.56
C LYS A 256 -32.99 16.38 -4.39
N LYS A 257 -32.36 16.85 -5.48
CA LYS A 257 -33.00 17.77 -6.42
C LYS A 257 -34.01 17.03 -7.27
N VAL A 258 -35.09 17.73 -7.60
CA VAL A 258 -36.15 17.19 -8.48
C VAL A 258 -35.63 16.91 -9.91
N ASP A 259 -34.54 17.57 -10.32
CA ASP A 259 -33.88 17.33 -11.62
C ASP A 259 -33.21 15.94 -11.70
N GLU A 260 -32.92 15.29 -10.58
CA GLU A 260 -32.36 13.93 -10.52
C GLU A 260 -33.44 12.84 -10.67
N LEU A 261 -34.70 13.22 -10.62
CA LEU A 261 -35.79 12.29 -10.88
C LEU A 261 -35.93 12.07 -12.38
N GLU A 262 -36.09 10.82 -12.81
CA GLU A 262 -36.33 10.46 -14.19
C GLU A 262 -37.71 10.90 -14.69
N LEU A 263 -37.92 12.22 -14.73
CA LEU A 263 -39.15 12.85 -15.17
C LEU A 263 -39.08 13.30 -16.64
N SER A 264 -40.20 13.34 -17.32
CA SER A 264 -40.25 13.95 -18.65
C SER A 264 -39.87 15.44 -18.59
N VAL A 265 -39.25 15.95 -19.66
CA VAL A 265 -38.83 17.37 -19.81
C VAL A 265 -39.99 18.34 -19.48
N ARG A 266 -41.20 17.93 -19.80
CA ARG A 266 -42.40 18.74 -19.57
C ARG A 266 -42.75 18.80 -18.07
N SER A 267 -42.68 17.67 -17.37
CA SER A 267 -42.92 17.56 -15.92
C SER A 267 -41.86 18.33 -15.14
N ALA A 268 -40.57 18.16 -15.49
CA ALA A 268 -39.45 18.86 -14.87
C ALA A 268 -39.56 20.40 -15.04
N ASN A 269 -39.89 20.88 -16.25
CA ASN A 269 -40.06 22.33 -16.47
C ASN A 269 -41.25 22.92 -15.69
N CYS A 270 -42.32 22.16 -15.51
CA CYS A 270 -43.46 22.63 -14.72
C CYS A 270 -43.07 22.78 -13.22
N LEU A 271 -42.29 21.84 -12.66
CA LEU A 271 -41.82 21.92 -11.29
C LEU A 271 -40.85 23.10 -11.06
N LYS A 272 -39.95 23.35 -12.04
CA LYS A 272 -39.08 24.54 -12.02
C LYS A 272 -39.83 25.86 -12.03
N ASN A 273 -40.88 25.95 -12.82
CA ASN A 273 -41.68 27.15 -12.89
C ASN A 273 -42.47 27.44 -11.61
N ASP A 274 -42.71 26.42 -10.81
CA ASP A 274 -43.39 26.53 -9.50
C ASP A 274 -42.39 26.61 -8.30
N ASN A 275 -41.09 26.85 -8.62
CA ASN A 275 -39.98 26.95 -7.65
C ASN A 275 -39.82 25.72 -6.77
N ILE A 276 -40.19 24.53 -7.23
CA ILE A 276 -39.99 23.26 -6.49
C ILE A 276 -38.61 22.73 -6.89
N VAL A 277 -37.64 22.82 -5.96
CA VAL A 277 -36.24 22.45 -6.21
C VAL A 277 -35.90 21.10 -5.62
N TYR A 278 -36.39 20.77 -4.45
CA TYR A 278 -36.10 19.56 -3.71
C TYR A 278 -37.29 18.60 -3.65
N ILE A 279 -37.02 17.29 -3.51
CA ILE A 279 -38.07 16.28 -3.35
C ILE A 279 -38.95 16.60 -2.12
N GLY A 280 -38.34 17.13 -1.05
CA GLY A 280 -39.09 17.56 0.14
C GLY A 280 -40.11 18.63 -0.12
N ASP A 281 -39.84 19.59 -1.01
CA ASP A 281 -40.81 20.61 -1.42
C ASP A 281 -41.97 20.00 -2.23
N LEU A 282 -41.63 19.00 -3.07
CA LEU A 282 -42.58 18.32 -3.95
C LEU A 282 -43.61 17.50 -3.14
N ILE A 283 -43.16 16.73 -2.14
CA ILE A 283 -44.07 15.86 -1.37
C ILE A 283 -45.02 16.64 -0.43
N GLN A 284 -44.70 17.88 -0.06
CA GLN A 284 -45.59 18.73 0.75
C GLN A 284 -46.76 19.29 -0.07
N LYS A 285 -46.61 19.34 -1.41
CA LYS A 285 -47.70 19.79 -2.28
C LYS A 285 -48.79 18.73 -2.36
N THR A 286 -50.03 19.17 -2.31
CA THR A 286 -51.21 18.31 -2.51
C THR A 286 -51.46 18.12 -4.00
N GLU A 287 -52.15 17.04 -4.40
CA GLU A 287 -52.54 16.79 -5.81
C GLU A 287 -53.38 17.96 -6.38
N GLY A 288 -54.20 18.56 -5.54
CA GLY A 288 -55.04 19.70 -5.96
C GLY A 288 -54.23 20.97 -6.23
N GLU A 289 -53.13 21.20 -5.49
CA GLU A 289 -52.21 22.32 -5.74
C GLU A 289 -51.40 22.09 -6.98
N MET A 290 -50.89 20.87 -7.21
CA MET A 290 -50.16 20.53 -8.42
C MET A 290 -51.02 20.69 -9.70
N LEU A 291 -52.30 20.37 -9.65
CA LEU A 291 -53.20 20.57 -10.81
C LEU A 291 -53.59 22.04 -11.07
N ARG A 292 -53.30 22.94 -10.11
CA ARG A 292 -53.51 24.41 -10.31
C ARG A 292 -52.30 25.06 -11.00
N THR A 293 -51.16 24.39 -11.02
CA THR A 293 -49.93 24.90 -11.73
C THR A 293 -50.22 25.01 -13.24
N PRO A 294 -49.89 26.15 -13.87
CA PRO A 294 -50.07 26.31 -15.32
C PRO A 294 -49.30 25.27 -16.13
N ASN A 295 -49.94 24.71 -17.16
CA ASN A 295 -49.40 23.68 -18.03
C ASN A 295 -49.14 22.31 -17.42
N PHE A 296 -49.59 22.07 -16.17
CA PHE A 296 -49.47 20.79 -15.46
C PHE A 296 -50.74 19.94 -15.69
N GLY A 297 -50.55 18.73 -16.23
CA GLY A 297 -51.66 17.84 -16.59
C GLY A 297 -51.71 16.56 -15.77
N ARG A 298 -52.86 15.85 -15.84
CA ARG A 298 -53.05 14.55 -15.16
C ARG A 298 -51.99 13.50 -15.51
N LYS A 299 -51.42 13.55 -16.73
CA LYS A 299 -50.34 12.62 -17.13
C LYS A 299 -49.05 12.87 -16.34
N SER A 300 -48.64 14.14 -16.21
CA SER A 300 -47.47 14.53 -15.40
C SER A 300 -47.66 14.23 -13.92
N LEU A 301 -48.90 14.39 -13.42
CA LEU A 301 -49.20 14.01 -12.04
C LEU A 301 -49.02 12.51 -11.79
N ASN A 302 -49.51 11.67 -12.70
CA ASN A 302 -49.37 10.22 -12.58
C ASN A 302 -47.90 9.77 -12.69
N GLU A 303 -47.11 10.40 -13.57
CA GLU A 303 -45.69 10.18 -13.71
C GLU A 303 -44.94 10.47 -12.39
N ILE A 304 -45.15 11.65 -11.79
CA ILE A 304 -44.54 12.02 -10.51
C ILE A 304 -44.98 11.08 -9.38
N LYS A 305 -46.25 10.68 -9.33
CA LYS A 305 -46.73 9.72 -8.34
C LYS A 305 -46.04 8.36 -8.49
N ALA A 306 -45.83 7.88 -9.70
CA ALA A 306 -45.13 6.61 -9.92
C ALA A 306 -43.68 6.66 -9.41
N VAL A 307 -42.95 7.73 -9.77
CA VAL A 307 -41.55 7.91 -9.30
C VAL A 307 -41.45 8.08 -7.79
N LEU A 308 -42.36 8.86 -7.19
CA LEU A 308 -42.39 9.00 -5.71
C LEU A 308 -42.75 7.69 -5.02
N ALA A 309 -43.68 6.89 -5.57
CA ALA A 309 -44.07 5.60 -5.02
C ALA A 309 -42.92 4.58 -5.03
N GLU A 310 -42.05 4.57 -6.06
CA GLU A 310 -40.83 3.76 -6.09
C GLU A 310 -39.86 4.08 -4.95
N MET A 311 -39.87 5.34 -4.50
CA MET A 311 -39.07 5.79 -3.34
C MET A 311 -39.81 5.69 -2.00
N GLY A 312 -41.03 5.16 -1.99
CA GLY A 312 -41.86 5.03 -0.79
C GLY A 312 -42.46 6.37 -0.32
N LEU A 313 -42.53 7.38 -1.21
CA LEU A 313 -43.03 8.71 -0.94
C LEU A 313 -44.36 8.96 -1.63
N HIS A 314 -45.16 9.92 -1.11
CA HIS A 314 -46.41 10.34 -1.76
C HIS A 314 -46.68 11.84 -1.54
N LEU A 315 -47.47 12.43 -2.42
CA LEU A 315 -47.85 13.83 -2.32
C LEU A 315 -48.76 14.08 -1.10
N GLY A 316 -48.64 15.26 -0.50
CA GLY A 316 -49.38 15.63 0.67
C GLY A 316 -48.83 15.10 2.01
N MET A 317 -47.53 14.65 2.03
CA MET A 317 -46.88 14.27 3.28
C MET A 317 -46.42 15.51 4.06
N GLU A 318 -46.75 15.55 5.35
CA GLU A 318 -46.16 16.53 6.25
C GLU A 318 -44.80 16.09 6.75
N VAL A 319 -43.75 16.88 6.50
CA VAL A 319 -42.39 16.63 6.97
C VAL A 319 -42.07 17.61 8.08
N PRO A 320 -41.94 17.13 9.36
CA PRO A 320 -41.57 17.99 10.45
C PRO A 320 -40.21 18.62 10.25
N GLY A 321 -40.09 19.94 10.35
CA GLY A 321 -38.83 20.67 10.21
C GLY A 321 -38.38 20.93 8.77
N TRP A 322 -39.24 20.78 7.79
CA TRP A 322 -38.95 21.16 6.38
C TRP A 322 -39.57 22.55 6.06
N PRO A 323 -38.86 23.44 5.31
CA PRO A 323 -37.45 23.33 4.87
C PRO A 323 -36.46 23.67 6.01
N PRO A 324 -35.31 23.00 6.12
CA PRO A 324 -34.29 23.36 7.10
C PRO A 324 -33.62 24.69 6.73
N GLU A 325 -33.19 25.47 7.73
CA GLU A 325 -32.56 26.79 7.53
C GLU A 325 -31.31 26.76 6.62
N ASN A 326 -30.61 25.62 6.50
CA ASN A 326 -29.37 25.44 5.76
C ASN A 326 -29.50 24.35 4.68
N ILE A 327 -30.60 24.32 3.91
CA ILE A 327 -30.92 23.28 2.94
C ILE A 327 -29.85 23.11 1.85
N GLU A 328 -29.23 24.20 1.38
CA GLU A 328 -28.20 24.18 0.32
C GLU A 328 -26.88 23.54 0.82
N ASP A 329 -26.47 23.84 2.05
CA ASP A 329 -25.26 23.26 2.65
C ASP A 329 -25.45 21.77 2.99
N LEU A 330 -26.65 21.40 3.42
CA LEU A 330 -27.03 20.01 3.70
C LEU A 330 -27.09 19.20 2.39
N ALA A 331 -27.67 19.74 1.33
CA ALA A 331 -27.74 19.09 0.02
C ALA A 331 -26.33 18.84 -0.57
N LYS A 332 -25.43 19.83 -0.54
CA LYS A 332 -24.04 19.69 -0.99
C LYS A 332 -23.27 18.59 -0.24
N ARG A 333 -23.39 18.52 1.09
CA ARG A 333 -22.75 17.48 1.90
C ARG A 333 -23.24 16.07 1.56
N TYR A 334 -24.48 15.94 1.10
CA TYR A 334 -25.01 14.65 0.66
C TYR A 334 -24.68 14.33 -0.80
N GLU A 335 -24.52 15.32 -1.69
CA GLU A 335 -24.04 15.12 -3.07
C GLU A 335 -22.58 14.60 -3.10
N ASP A 336 -21.70 15.07 -2.17
CA ASP A 336 -20.29 14.67 -2.08
C ASP A 336 -20.08 13.25 -1.49
N GLN A 337 -21.11 12.59 -0.99
CA GLN A 337 -21.04 11.25 -0.36
C GLN A 337 -21.50 10.10 -1.27
N TYR A 338 -22.01 10.38 -2.45
CA TYR A 338 -22.44 9.41 -3.48
C TYR A 338 -21.81 9.75 -4.84
#